data_9e6932429a7f366938c7fcd2778bca3c
#
_entry.id   9e6932429a7f366938c7fcd2778bca3c
#
_cell.length_a   1.000
_cell.length_b   1.000
_cell.length_c   1.000
_cell.angle_alpha   90.00
_cell.angle_beta   90.00
_cell.angle_gamma   90.00
#
_symmetry.space_group_name_H-M   'P 1'
#
loop_
_entity.id
_entity.type
_entity.pdbx_description
1 polymer ?
#
loop_
_entity_poly.entity_id
_entity_poly.type
_entity_poly.pdbx_seq_one_letter_code
_entity_poly.pdbx_strand_id
1 'polypeptide(L)'
;SLLFSSNCKYRSTETTGPAQQRLEFRQGFFGIYDALWNAINLRNDLQHFQDGLFIWDIPTFSEEAIREAILNAVSHRDYRSAGSVFVRQYPRKLEIVSPGGLPQGITPENILWHQYPRNRRIAEAFARCGLVERSGQGMNRIYEECIRTNKPKPDFRGTDAYNVNLTLSGEVQDPQFLRFLEKVGRERLKSFSTKDFLIVDFAYRGRPIPGDLKERVPFLIEEGVIEKIGRDKYTLSRQFFQ
;
A
#
# COMPACT_ATOMS: atom_id res chain seq x y z
N SER A 1 -24.20 4.07 16.93
CA SER A 1 -23.38 4.67 15.86
C SER A 1 -21.94 4.75 16.33
N LEU A 2 -21.02 4.05 15.66
CA LEU A 2 -19.58 4.19 15.89
C LEU A 2 -19.19 5.60 15.40
N LEU A 3 -19.11 6.55 16.32
CA LEU A 3 -18.51 7.85 16.03
C LEU A 3 -17.02 7.62 15.74
N PHE A 4 -16.66 7.75 14.47
CA PHE A 4 -15.27 7.71 14.05
C PHE A 4 -14.71 9.12 14.14
N SER A 5 -13.57 9.28 14.84
CA SER A 5 -12.84 10.53 14.87
C SER A 5 -11.55 10.37 14.07
N SER A 6 -11.42 11.15 13.01
CA SER A 6 -10.18 11.24 12.26
C SER A 6 -9.75 12.69 12.08
N ASN A 7 -8.44 12.88 12.02
CA ASN A 7 -7.81 14.16 11.75
C ASN A 7 -6.98 14.03 10.50
N CYS A 8 -7.30 14.79 9.46
CA CYS A 8 -6.48 14.91 8.26
C CYS A 8 -5.68 16.21 8.31
N LYS A 9 -4.37 16.12 8.14
CA LYS A 9 -3.47 17.27 8.15
C LYS A 9 -2.60 17.26 6.90
N TYR A 10 -2.50 18.39 6.21
CA TYR A 10 -1.56 18.60 5.13
C TYR A 10 -0.41 19.51 5.57
N ARG A 11 0.80 19.16 5.14
CA ARG A 11 2.03 19.96 5.33
C ARG A 11 2.77 20.06 4.01
N SER A 12 3.24 21.25 3.66
CA SER A 12 4.01 21.49 2.42
C SER A 12 5.47 21.06 2.53
N THR A 13 5.96 20.81 3.73
CA THR A 13 7.34 20.37 3.99
C THR A 13 7.33 19.13 4.86
N GLU A 14 8.34 18.28 4.70
CA GLU A 14 8.51 17.06 5.50
C GLU A 14 8.97 17.34 6.94
N THR A 15 9.23 18.59 7.27
CA THR A 15 9.69 19.05 8.57
C THR A 15 8.53 19.47 9.49
N THR A 16 8.84 19.70 10.76
CA THR A 16 7.93 19.96 11.88
C THR A 16 7.13 21.27 11.83
N GLY A 17 6.99 21.92 10.69
CA GLY A 17 6.23 23.16 10.51
C GLY A 17 4.72 23.02 10.81
N PRO A 18 3.99 24.13 10.95
CA PRO A 18 2.55 24.10 11.18
C PRO A 18 1.82 23.44 10.00
N ALA A 19 0.72 22.73 10.30
CA ALA A 19 -0.14 22.18 9.26
C ALA A 19 -0.80 23.33 8.49
N GLN A 20 -0.71 23.32 7.15
CA GLN A 20 -1.37 24.32 6.30
C GLN A 20 -2.88 24.11 6.25
N GLN A 21 -3.33 22.87 6.42
CA GLN A 21 -4.73 22.50 6.51
C GLN A 21 -4.93 21.45 7.58
N ARG A 22 -6.01 21.59 8.34
CA ARG A 22 -6.47 20.60 9.32
C ARG A 22 -7.96 20.40 9.14
N LEU A 23 -8.36 19.16 8.92
CA LEU A 23 -9.76 18.74 8.83
C LEU A 23 -10.03 17.74 9.95
N GLU A 24 -11.10 17.95 10.69
CA GLU A 24 -11.58 17.03 11.72
C GLU A 24 -12.90 16.41 11.27
N PHE A 25 -12.96 15.10 11.28
CA PHE A 25 -14.17 14.35 10.99
C PHE A 25 -14.65 13.67 12.27
N ARG A 26 -15.88 13.96 12.67
CA ARG A 26 -16.54 13.39 13.87
C ARG A 26 -17.91 12.87 13.50
N GLN A 27 -17.96 11.93 12.56
CA GLN A 27 -19.21 11.37 12.04
C GLN A 27 -19.07 9.86 11.86
N GLY A 28 -20.15 9.17 11.50
CA GLY A 28 -20.08 7.77 11.12
C GLY A 28 -19.16 7.58 9.92
N PHE A 29 -18.33 6.54 9.97
CA PHE A 29 -17.27 6.31 8.99
C PHE A 29 -17.75 6.33 7.53
N PHE A 30 -18.89 5.70 7.26
CA PHE A 30 -19.46 5.68 5.89
C PHE A 30 -19.76 7.07 5.33
N GLY A 31 -20.12 8.04 6.19
CA GLY A 31 -20.40 9.41 5.77
C GLY A 31 -19.15 10.24 5.45
N ILE A 32 -17.97 9.79 5.92
CA ILE A 32 -16.72 10.55 5.74
C ILE A 32 -15.70 9.85 4.84
N TYR A 33 -15.96 8.60 4.44
CA TYR A 33 -15.00 7.79 3.70
C TYR A 33 -14.55 8.46 2.40
N ASP A 34 -15.51 8.91 1.60
CA ASP A 34 -15.20 9.64 0.36
C ASP A 34 -14.67 11.05 0.63
N ALA A 35 -15.18 11.72 1.65
CA ALA A 35 -14.67 13.05 2.02
C ALA A 35 -13.21 13.02 2.47
N LEU A 36 -12.77 11.94 3.13
CA LEU A 36 -11.38 11.73 3.50
C LEU A 36 -10.48 11.54 2.27
N TRP A 37 -10.91 10.70 1.33
CA TRP A 37 -10.19 10.54 0.07
C TRP A 37 -10.13 11.84 -0.70
N ASN A 38 -11.25 12.53 -0.87
CA ASN A 38 -11.29 13.80 -1.59
C ASN A 38 -10.36 14.84 -0.97
N ALA A 39 -10.27 14.92 0.36
CA ALA A 39 -9.36 15.82 1.05
C ALA A 39 -7.88 15.50 0.76
N ILE A 40 -7.52 14.21 0.65
CA ILE A 40 -6.17 13.76 0.27
C ILE A 40 -5.93 14.04 -1.22
N ASN A 41 -6.91 13.74 -2.07
CA ASN A 41 -6.77 13.85 -3.51
C ASN A 41 -6.67 15.29 -4.01
N LEU A 42 -7.15 16.27 -3.26
CA LEU A 42 -6.96 17.70 -3.57
C LEU A 42 -5.48 18.11 -3.72
N ARG A 43 -4.55 17.34 -3.15
CA ARG A 43 -3.11 17.58 -3.19
C ARG A 43 -2.35 16.32 -3.59
N ASN A 44 -2.93 15.57 -4.50
CA ASN A 44 -2.38 14.33 -5.02
C ASN A 44 -1.87 14.57 -6.44
N ASP A 45 -0.66 15.15 -6.52
CA ASP A 45 -0.05 15.52 -7.78
C ASP A 45 0.26 14.29 -8.65
N LEU A 46 0.23 14.48 -9.96
CA LEU A 46 0.72 13.51 -10.93
C LEU A 46 2.23 13.66 -11.10
N GLN A 47 2.92 12.54 -11.17
CA GLN A 47 4.32 12.47 -11.56
C GLN A 47 4.40 12.06 -13.02
N HIS A 48 5.01 12.92 -13.83
CA HIS A 48 5.14 12.73 -15.27
C HIS A 48 6.47 12.06 -15.58
N PHE A 49 6.43 10.92 -16.21
CA PHE A 49 7.61 10.21 -16.69
C PHE A 49 7.51 9.99 -18.19
N GLN A 50 8.62 10.21 -18.89
CA GLN A 50 8.72 9.96 -20.32
C GLN A 50 9.96 9.11 -20.60
N ASP A 51 9.78 8.05 -21.39
CA ASP A 51 10.86 7.24 -21.93
C ASP A 51 10.57 6.95 -23.41
N GLY A 52 11.27 7.67 -24.29
CA GLY A 52 10.98 7.67 -25.72
C GLY A 52 9.56 8.17 -26.03
N LEU A 53 8.73 7.31 -26.63
CA LEU A 53 7.33 7.61 -26.95
C LEU A 53 6.37 7.27 -25.82
N PHE A 54 6.84 6.64 -24.74
CA PHE A 54 6.01 6.27 -23.60
C PHE A 54 5.92 7.42 -22.59
N ILE A 55 4.71 7.73 -22.19
CA ILE A 55 4.41 8.75 -21.17
C ILE A 55 3.56 8.08 -20.09
N TRP A 56 3.97 8.25 -18.83
CA TRP A 56 3.22 7.78 -17.66
C TRP A 56 2.89 8.95 -16.76
N ASP A 57 1.63 9.02 -16.39
CA ASP A 57 1.11 9.94 -15.38
C ASP A 57 0.74 9.11 -14.14
N ILE A 58 1.59 9.15 -13.13
CA ILE A 58 1.44 8.33 -11.94
C ILE A 58 1.03 9.22 -10.76
N PRO A 59 -0.15 9.02 -10.16
CA PRO A 59 -0.52 9.77 -8.98
C PRO A 59 0.46 9.52 -7.85
N THR A 60 0.78 10.56 -7.09
CA THR A 60 1.65 10.45 -5.92
C THR A 60 1.12 9.40 -4.93
N PHE A 61 -0.20 9.36 -4.74
CA PHE A 61 -0.85 8.33 -3.92
C PHE A 61 -1.93 7.61 -4.72
N SER A 62 -1.86 6.28 -4.76
CA SER A 62 -2.91 5.45 -5.34
C SER A 62 -4.19 5.54 -4.50
N GLU A 63 -5.32 5.79 -5.14
CA GLU A 63 -6.63 5.79 -4.47
C GLU A 63 -6.89 4.46 -3.78
N GLU A 64 -6.61 3.35 -4.47
CA GLU A 64 -6.83 2.00 -3.96
C GLU A 64 -6.01 1.73 -2.70
N ALA A 65 -4.71 2.07 -2.72
CA ALA A 65 -3.84 1.89 -1.56
C ALA A 65 -4.26 2.76 -0.37
N ILE A 66 -4.64 4.02 -0.61
CA ILE A 66 -5.05 4.94 0.46
C ILE A 66 -6.40 4.53 1.06
N ARG A 67 -7.38 4.20 0.21
CA ARG A 67 -8.70 3.73 0.69
C ARG A 67 -8.56 2.47 1.54
N GLU A 68 -7.75 1.52 1.11
CA GLU A 68 -7.51 0.30 1.86
C GLU A 68 -6.76 0.56 3.17
N ALA A 69 -5.77 1.46 3.16
CA ALA A 69 -5.05 1.85 4.38
C ALA A 69 -5.97 2.52 5.42
N ILE A 70 -6.92 3.34 4.97
CA ILE A 70 -7.95 3.95 5.83
C ILE A 70 -8.88 2.88 6.40
N LEU A 71 -9.37 1.95 5.57
CA LEU A 71 -10.24 0.84 6.00
C LEU A 71 -9.53 -0.03 7.05
N ASN A 72 -8.25 -0.34 6.83
CA ASN A 72 -7.43 -1.07 7.78
C ASN A 72 -7.26 -0.30 9.10
N ALA A 73 -6.97 0.99 9.04
CA ALA A 73 -6.82 1.83 10.23
C ALA A 73 -8.11 1.86 11.07
N VAL A 74 -9.29 1.83 10.42
CA VAL A 74 -10.60 1.83 11.10
C VAL A 74 -10.94 0.44 11.64
N SER A 75 -10.79 -0.61 10.83
CA SER A 75 -11.16 -1.98 11.24
C SER A 75 -10.26 -2.54 12.33
N HIS A 76 -9.00 -2.06 12.42
CA HIS A 76 -8.04 -2.52 13.43
C HIS A 76 -7.81 -1.54 14.58
N ARG A 77 -8.46 -0.36 14.58
CA ARG A 77 -8.38 0.61 15.68
C ARG A 77 -8.79 -0.02 17.02
N ASP A 78 -8.08 0.32 18.11
CA ASP A 78 -8.57 0.03 19.45
C ASP A 78 -9.62 1.08 19.87
N TYR A 79 -10.88 0.71 19.84
CA TYR A 79 -12.01 1.60 20.19
C TYR A 79 -12.15 1.86 21.68
N ARG A 80 -11.38 1.19 22.54
CA ARG A 80 -11.28 1.51 23.97
C ARG A 80 -10.36 2.70 24.22
N SER A 81 -9.47 2.99 23.26
CA SER A 81 -8.60 4.15 23.30
C SER A 81 -9.35 5.42 22.87
N ALA A 82 -9.16 6.53 23.60
CA ALA A 82 -9.72 7.82 23.27
C ALA A 82 -9.07 8.52 22.07
N GLY A 83 -7.93 8.01 21.56
CA GLY A 83 -7.20 8.60 20.43
C GLY A 83 -7.99 8.54 19.11
N SER A 84 -7.72 9.48 18.21
CA SER A 84 -8.28 9.52 16.85
C SER A 84 -7.33 8.83 15.85
N VAL A 85 -7.86 8.43 14.69
CA VAL A 85 -7.00 8.10 13.54
C VAL A 85 -6.48 9.40 12.95
N PHE A 86 -5.17 9.48 12.73
CA PHE A 86 -4.52 10.62 12.11
C PHE A 86 -4.05 10.26 10.71
N VAL A 87 -4.40 11.09 9.75
CA VAL A 87 -3.83 11.07 8.39
C VAL A 87 -2.99 12.33 8.23
N ARG A 88 -1.70 12.16 7.96
CA ARG A 88 -0.76 13.26 7.73
C ARG A 88 -0.23 13.14 6.31
N GLN A 89 -0.62 14.09 5.47
CA GLN A 89 -0.17 14.15 4.08
C GLN A 89 0.97 15.16 3.94
N TYR A 90 1.99 14.76 3.24
CA TYR A 90 3.13 15.54 2.79
C TYR A 90 3.24 15.43 1.26
N PRO A 91 4.06 16.23 0.58
CA PRO A 91 4.16 16.18 -0.88
C PRO A 91 4.46 14.79 -1.46
N ARG A 92 5.31 14.01 -0.80
CA ARG A 92 5.74 12.68 -1.26
C ARG A 92 5.59 11.57 -0.21
N LYS A 93 4.88 11.85 0.87
CA LYS A 93 4.68 10.89 1.96
C LYS A 93 3.29 11.05 2.56
N LEU A 94 2.67 9.93 2.92
CA LEU A 94 1.42 9.90 3.67
C LEU A 94 1.58 8.96 4.86
N GLU A 95 1.24 9.46 6.05
CA GLU A 95 1.28 8.70 7.29
C GLU A 95 -0.13 8.51 7.83
N ILE A 96 -0.47 7.28 8.19
CA ILE A 96 -1.71 6.94 8.87
C ILE A 96 -1.36 6.34 10.23
N VAL A 97 -1.81 7.01 11.28
CA VAL A 97 -1.59 6.57 12.67
C VAL A 97 -2.93 6.16 13.27
N SER A 98 -3.03 4.91 13.70
CA SER A 98 -4.25 4.35 14.30
C SER A 98 -3.98 3.90 15.73
N PRO A 99 -4.85 4.25 16.71
CA PRO A 99 -4.73 3.78 18.10
C PRO A 99 -4.85 2.25 18.22
N GLY A 100 -3.97 1.69 19.05
CA GLY A 100 -3.83 0.25 19.30
C GLY A 100 -2.71 -0.34 18.46
N GLY A 101 -1.72 -0.99 19.11
CA GLY A 101 -0.60 -1.66 18.44
C GLY A 101 -1.03 -2.79 17.51
N LEU A 102 -0.11 -3.44 16.84
CA LEU A 102 -0.41 -4.64 16.05
C LEU A 102 -1.01 -5.74 16.94
N PRO A 103 -1.94 -6.57 16.43
CA PRO A 103 -2.46 -7.72 17.16
C PRO A 103 -1.34 -8.67 17.59
N GLN A 104 -1.57 -9.42 18.66
CA GLN A 104 -0.59 -10.40 19.15
C GLN A 104 -0.19 -11.40 18.04
N GLY A 105 1.10 -11.58 17.82
CA GLY A 105 1.64 -12.46 16.78
C GLY A 105 1.72 -11.84 15.39
N ILE A 106 1.21 -10.62 15.18
CA ILE A 106 1.35 -9.88 13.93
C ILE A 106 2.54 -8.94 14.02
N THR A 107 3.40 -9.00 13.00
CA THR A 107 4.56 -8.13 12.81
C THR A 107 4.55 -7.55 11.40
N PRO A 108 5.30 -6.48 11.12
CA PRO A 108 5.42 -5.95 9.76
C PRO A 108 5.90 -6.99 8.72
N GLU A 109 6.69 -7.98 9.15
CA GLU A 109 7.25 -9.02 8.29
C GLU A 109 6.22 -10.10 7.92
N ASN A 110 5.25 -10.37 8.81
CA ASN A 110 4.25 -11.41 8.58
C ASN A 110 2.84 -10.89 8.27
N ILE A 111 2.63 -9.57 8.27
CA ILE A 111 1.32 -8.92 8.11
C ILE A 111 0.59 -9.31 6.80
N LEU A 112 1.34 -9.71 5.77
CA LEU A 112 0.77 -10.16 4.50
C LEU A 112 0.15 -11.56 4.57
N TRP A 113 0.59 -12.37 5.52
CA TRP A 113 0.24 -13.81 5.61
C TRP A 113 -0.73 -14.12 6.73
N HIS A 114 -0.95 -13.17 7.63
CA HIS A 114 -1.81 -13.35 8.78
C HIS A 114 -2.96 -12.34 8.80
N GLN A 115 -4.15 -12.85 9.07
CA GLN A 115 -5.36 -12.05 9.15
C GLN A 115 -5.91 -12.16 10.57
N TYR A 116 -5.95 -11.04 11.27
CA TYR A 116 -6.53 -10.99 12.60
C TYR A 116 -7.35 -9.71 12.77
N PRO A 117 -8.64 -9.71 12.43
CA PRO A 117 -9.47 -8.53 12.57
C PRO A 117 -9.72 -8.22 14.06
N ARG A 118 -9.21 -7.09 14.54
CA ARG A 118 -9.46 -6.63 15.91
C ARG A 118 -10.95 -6.37 16.13
N ASN A 119 -11.63 -5.81 15.15
CA ASN A 119 -13.05 -5.46 15.21
C ASN A 119 -13.83 -6.22 14.14
N ARG A 120 -14.09 -7.49 14.38
CA ARG A 120 -14.75 -8.39 13.43
C ARG A 120 -16.07 -7.85 12.89
N ARG A 121 -16.93 -7.24 13.75
CA ARG A 121 -18.20 -6.66 13.32
C ARG A 121 -18.04 -5.50 12.34
N ILE A 122 -16.97 -4.69 12.50
CA ILE A 122 -16.66 -3.59 11.58
C ILE A 122 -16.18 -4.14 10.25
N ALA A 123 -15.27 -5.12 10.26
CA ALA A 123 -14.80 -5.77 9.05
C ALA A 123 -15.96 -6.45 8.28
N GLU A 124 -16.89 -7.12 8.97
CA GLU A 124 -18.08 -7.70 8.37
C GLU A 124 -19.02 -6.63 7.77
N ALA A 125 -19.17 -5.48 8.45
CA ALA A 125 -19.97 -4.35 7.91
C ALA A 125 -19.34 -3.80 6.64
N PHE A 126 -18.02 -3.61 6.60
CA PHE A 126 -17.31 -3.16 5.39
C PHE A 126 -17.45 -4.15 4.24
N ALA A 127 -17.34 -5.45 4.51
CA ALA A 127 -17.54 -6.49 3.50
C ALA A 127 -18.99 -6.52 2.96
N ARG A 128 -20.01 -6.32 3.81
CA ARG A 128 -21.42 -6.23 3.38
C ARG A 128 -21.70 -4.99 2.54
N CYS A 129 -20.99 -3.89 2.78
CA CYS A 129 -21.10 -2.65 2.00
C CYS A 129 -20.22 -2.67 0.75
N GLY A 130 -19.49 -3.74 0.47
CA GLY A 130 -18.61 -3.84 -0.71
C GLY A 130 -17.35 -2.98 -0.63
N LEU A 131 -16.99 -2.48 0.56
CA LEU A 131 -15.80 -1.64 0.75
C LEU A 131 -14.51 -2.47 0.86
N VAL A 132 -14.62 -3.71 1.32
CA VAL A 132 -13.50 -4.66 1.42
C VAL A 132 -13.93 -6.01 0.89
N GLU A 133 -12.98 -6.76 0.34
CA GLU A 133 -13.19 -8.16 0.01
C GLU A 133 -13.17 -9.02 1.28
N ARG A 134 -13.98 -10.07 1.31
CA ARG A 134 -14.08 -10.98 2.47
C ARG A 134 -12.81 -11.74 2.77
N SER A 135 -11.87 -11.75 1.83
CA SER A 135 -10.64 -12.55 1.89
C SER A 135 -9.53 -11.98 2.78
N GLY A 136 -9.71 -10.78 3.37
CA GLY A 136 -8.71 -10.15 4.25
C GLY A 136 -7.42 -9.74 3.52
N GLN A 137 -7.47 -9.49 2.22
CA GLN A 137 -6.32 -9.17 1.37
C GLN A 137 -5.96 -7.67 1.33
N GLY A 138 -6.43 -6.89 2.31
CA GLY A 138 -6.24 -5.45 2.30
C GLY A 138 -4.78 -5.01 2.25
N MET A 139 -3.93 -5.58 3.12
CA MET A 139 -2.50 -5.28 3.08
C MET A 139 -1.83 -5.73 1.79
N ASN A 140 -2.24 -6.87 1.24
CA ASN A 140 -1.75 -7.38 -0.03
C ASN A 140 -1.98 -6.35 -1.14
N ARG A 141 -3.19 -5.78 -1.23
CA ARG A 141 -3.54 -4.73 -2.20
C ARG A 141 -2.65 -3.50 -2.07
N ILE A 142 -2.37 -3.04 -0.84
CA ILE A 142 -1.47 -1.90 -0.61
C ILE A 142 -0.06 -2.21 -1.13
N TYR A 143 0.48 -3.40 -0.84
CA TYR A 143 1.78 -3.82 -1.34
C TYR A 143 1.83 -3.94 -2.85
N GLU A 144 0.81 -4.54 -3.46
CA GLU A 144 0.69 -4.67 -4.92
C GLU A 144 0.67 -3.31 -5.60
N GLU A 145 -0.11 -2.36 -5.09
CA GLU A 145 -0.17 -1.00 -5.62
C GLU A 145 1.17 -0.26 -5.51
N CYS A 146 1.88 -0.43 -4.39
CA CYS A 146 3.23 0.12 -4.24
C CYS A 146 4.19 -0.46 -5.29
N ILE A 147 4.15 -1.78 -5.54
CA ILE A 147 5.01 -2.43 -6.52
C ILE A 147 4.59 -2.05 -7.95
N ARG A 148 3.31 -2.06 -8.27
CA ARG A 148 2.78 -1.68 -9.60
C ARG A 148 3.16 -0.26 -10.01
N THR A 149 3.21 0.64 -9.05
CA THR A 149 3.61 2.06 -9.27
C THR A 149 5.08 2.32 -8.97
N ASN A 150 5.85 1.25 -8.73
CA ASN A 150 7.29 1.30 -8.37
C ASN A 150 7.60 2.28 -7.24
N LYS A 151 6.82 2.23 -6.19
CA LYS A 151 7.02 2.99 -4.96
C LYS A 151 7.59 2.11 -3.86
N PRO A 152 8.23 2.68 -2.84
CA PRO A 152 8.64 1.93 -1.66
C PRO A 152 7.47 1.15 -1.07
N LYS A 153 7.75 -0.05 -0.56
CA LYS A 153 6.76 -0.84 0.18
C LYS A 153 6.29 -0.08 1.42
N PRO A 154 5.08 -0.40 1.93
CA PRO A 154 4.58 0.16 3.17
C PRO A 154 5.58 0.06 4.31
N ASP A 155 5.76 1.12 5.07
CA ASP A 155 6.69 1.20 6.18
C ASP A 155 5.92 1.34 7.49
N PHE A 156 6.26 0.49 8.45
CA PHE A 156 5.63 0.43 9.78
C PHE A 156 6.55 0.93 10.91
N ARG A 157 7.67 1.58 10.56
CA ARG A 157 8.57 2.18 11.55
C ARG A 157 7.83 3.21 12.40
N GLY A 158 8.04 3.18 13.71
CA GLY A 158 7.31 3.99 14.67
C GLY A 158 6.00 3.35 15.16
N THR A 159 5.67 2.12 14.72
CA THR A 159 4.63 1.31 15.36
C THR A 159 5.11 0.85 16.73
N ASP A 160 4.24 0.98 17.73
CA ASP A 160 4.49 0.58 19.11
C ASP A 160 3.27 -0.18 19.70
N ALA A 161 3.28 -0.42 21.01
CA ALA A 161 2.17 -1.10 21.70
C ALA A 161 0.86 -0.29 21.69
N TYR A 162 0.93 1.02 21.44
CA TYR A 162 -0.21 1.94 21.55
C TYR A 162 -0.74 2.40 20.20
N ASN A 163 0.09 2.41 19.16
CA ASN A 163 -0.28 2.91 17.84
C ASN A 163 0.34 2.06 16.73
N VAL A 164 -0.44 1.85 15.69
CA VAL A 164 0.10 1.41 14.39
C VAL A 164 0.39 2.66 13.56
N ASN A 165 1.61 2.78 13.08
CA ASN A 165 2.04 3.85 12.18
C ASN A 165 2.34 3.24 10.80
N LEU A 166 1.50 3.56 9.81
CA LEU A 166 1.70 3.17 8.43
C LEU A 166 2.15 4.37 7.63
N THR A 167 3.32 4.28 7.00
CA THR A 167 3.84 5.28 6.07
C THR A 167 3.84 4.75 4.65
N LEU A 168 3.24 5.50 3.74
CA LEU A 168 3.24 5.25 2.30
C LEU A 168 4.06 6.35 1.61
N SER A 169 5.08 5.94 0.86
CA SER A 169 5.84 6.86 0.00
C SER A 169 5.09 7.08 -1.31
N GLY A 170 5.06 8.33 -1.75
CA GLY A 170 4.52 8.69 -3.06
C GLY A 170 5.57 8.74 -4.17
N GLU A 171 6.86 8.54 -3.86
CA GLU A 171 7.96 8.72 -4.81
C GLU A 171 8.15 7.47 -5.68
N VAL A 172 8.09 7.65 -6.99
CA VAL A 172 8.44 6.60 -7.95
C VAL A 172 9.95 6.43 -7.96
N GLN A 173 10.43 5.19 -7.78
CA GLN A 173 11.86 4.91 -7.61
C GLN A 173 12.59 4.78 -8.94
N ASP A 174 12.02 4.06 -9.90
CA ASP A 174 12.65 3.81 -11.19
C ASP A 174 11.62 3.61 -12.32
N PRO A 175 11.53 4.54 -13.27
CA PRO A 175 10.62 4.43 -14.41
C PRO A 175 10.87 3.20 -15.31
N GLN A 176 12.08 2.64 -15.34
CA GLN A 176 12.37 1.45 -16.14
C GLN A 176 11.59 0.22 -15.66
N PHE A 177 11.33 0.11 -14.36
CA PHE A 177 10.50 -0.94 -13.81
C PHE A 177 9.04 -0.82 -14.29
N LEU A 178 8.54 0.39 -14.40
CA LEU A 178 7.18 0.64 -14.92
C LEU A 178 7.08 0.20 -16.38
N ARG A 179 8.08 0.53 -17.19
CA ARG A 179 8.17 0.08 -18.58
C ARG A 179 8.18 -1.45 -18.69
N PHE A 180 8.92 -2.12 -17.80
CA PHE A 180 8.90 -3.58 -17.74
C PHE A 180 7.49 -4.10 -17.45
N LEU A 181 6.80 -3.60 -16.42
CA LEU A 181 5.44 -4.03 -16.10
C LEU A 181 4.46 -3.79 -17.24
N GLU A 182 4.58 -2.68 -17.95
CA GLU A 182 3.75 -2.39 -19.12
C GLU A 182 3.98 -3.39 -20.25
N LYS A 183 5.24 -3.74 -20.53
CA LYS A 183 5.58 -4.76 -21.52
C LYS A 183 5.14 -6.17 -21.12
N VAL A 184 5.11 -6.51 -19.83
CA VAL A 184 4.48 -7.74 -19.33
C VAL A 184 2.99 -7.76 -19.69
N GLY A 185 2.34 -6.61 -19.64
CA GLY A 185 0.97 -6.40 -20.07
C GLY A 185 -0.07 -6.55 -18.95
N ARG A 186 -1.07 -5.69 -18.99
CA ARG A 186 -2.10 -5.57 -17.95
C ARG A 186 -2.87 -6.88 -17.71
N GLU A 187 -3.18 -7.62 -18.75
CA GLU A 187 -3.94 -8.88 -18.61
C GLU A 187 -3.15 -9.95 -17.85
N ARG A 188 -1.86 -10.06 -18.13
CA ARG A 188 -0.98 -10.97 -17.38
C ARG A 188 -0.82 -10.55 -15.92
N LEU A 189 -0.63 -9.26 -15.68
CA LEU A 189 -0.49 -8.71 -14.32
C LEU A 189 -1.76 -8.90 -13.47
N LYS A 190 -2.95 -9.04 -14.08
CA LYS A 190 -4.18 -9.37 -13.34
C LYS A 190 -4.17 -10.78 -12.74
N SER A 191 -3.44 -11.72 -13.36
CA SER A 191 -3.31 -13.09 -12.85
C SER A 191 -2.25 -13.23 -11.75
N PHE A 192 -1.47 -12.18 -11.49
CA PHE A 192 -0.41 -12.21 -10.48
C PHE A 192 -1.00 -12.07 -9.10
N SER A 193 -0.54 -12.93 -8.21
CA SER A 193 -0.75 -12.82 -6.78
C SER A 193 0.24 -11.82 -6.15
N THR A 194 -0.02 -11.41 -4.91
CA THR A 194 0.92 -10.60 -4.12
C THR A 194 2.32 -11.21 -4.05
N LYS A 195 2.41 -12.56 -3.94
CA LYS A 195 3.69 -13.28 -3.97
C LYS A 195 4.44 -13.06 -5.27
N ASP A 196 3.73 -13.07 -6.40
CA ASP A 196 4.33 -12.86 -7.72
C ASP A 196 4.89 -11.44 -7.85
N PHE A 197 4.13 -10.42 -7.43
CA PHE A 197 4.62 -9.05 -7.41
C PHE A 197 5.84 -8.87 -6.51
N LEU A 198 5.85 -9.51 -5.33
CA LEU A 198 7.01 -9.47 -4.45
C LEU A 198 8.24 -10.12 -5.08
N ILE A 199 8.08 -11.29 -5.74
CA ILE A 199 9.19 -11.97 -6.43
C ILE A 199 9.75 -11.09 -7.55
N VAL A 200 8.88 -10.46 -8.34
CA VAL A 200 9.28 -9.54 -9.41
C VAL A 200 10.06 -8.34 -8.85
N ASP A 201 9.62 -7.74 -7.74
CA ASP A 201 10.34 -6.66 -7.04
C ASP A 201 11.72 -7.13 -6.50
N PHE A 202 11.80 -8.35 -5.92
CA PHE A 202 13.07 -8.92 -5.46
C PHE A 202 14.03 -9.17 -6.64
N ALA A 203 13.54 -9.77 -7.73
CA ALA A 203 14.34 -10.04 -8.92
C ALA A 203 14.85 -8.76 -9.57
N TYR A 204 14.01 -7.74 -9.66
CA TYR A 204 14.39 -6.42 -10.18
C TYR A 204 15.51 -5.77 -9.37
N ARG A 205 15.40 -5.82 -8.04
CA ARG A 205 16.40 -5.24 -7.14
C ARG A 205 17.65 -6.10 -6.95
N GLY A 206 17.74 -7.24 -7.62
CA GLY A 206 18.84 -8.20 -7.46
C GLY A 206 18.96 -8.78 -6.06
N ARG A 207 17.84 -8.81 -5.29
CA ARG A 207 17.78 -9.33 -3.93
C ARG A 207 17.42 -10.81 -3.92
N PRO A 208 17.91 -11.59 -2.93
CA PRO A 208 17.51 -12.99 -2.80
C PRO A 208 16.01 -13.11 -2.50
N ILE A 209 15.35 -14.07 -3.15
CA ILE A 209 13.93 -14.35 -2.94
C ILE A 209 13.75 -15.12 -1.63
N PRO A 210 12.93 -14.65 -0.70
CA PRO A 210 12.61 -15.34 0.55
C PRO A 210 12.06 -16.76 0.33
N GLY A 211 12.31 -17.67 1.27
CA GLY A 211 11.95 -19.09 1.16
C GLY A 211 10.47 -19.35 0.96
N ASP A 212 9.63 -18.58 1.66
CA ASP A 212 8.16 -18.63 1.60
C ASP A 212 7.54 -18.17 0.26
N LEU A 213 8.34 -17.49 -0.56
CA LEU A 213 7.93 -17.06 -1.90
C LEU A 213 8.41 -18.02 -3.00
N LYS A 214 9.40 -18.90 -2.72
CA LYS A 214 10.05 -19.75 -3.74
C LYS A 214 9.11 -20.70 -4.47
N GLU A 215 7.99 -21.07 -3.88
CA GLU A 215 6.99 -21.94 -4.51
C GLU A 215 6.39 -21.35 -5.80
N ARG A 216 6.39 -20.00 -5.92
CA ARG A 216 5.84 -19.29 -7.08
C ARG A 216 6.87 -18.95 -8.15
N VAL A 217 8.15 -19.12 -7.87
CA VAL A 217 9.25 -18.86 -8.82
C VAL A 217 9.14 -19.67 -10.12
N PRO A 218 8.82 -21.00 -10.09
CA PRO A 218 8.66 -21.77 -11.34
C PRO A 218 7.59 -21.19 -12.27
N PHE A 219 6.46 -20.76 -11.75
CA PHE A 219 5.40 -20.10 -12.50
C PHE A 219 5.89 -18.85 -13.24
N LEU A 220 6.61 -17.96 -12.54
CA LEU A 220 7.12 -16.72 -13.16
C LEU A 220 8.22 -16.97 -14.19
N ILE A 221 8.98 -18.06 -14.07
CA ILE A 221 9.94 -18.50 -15.09
C ILE A 221 9.20 -19.05 -16.32
N GLU A 222 8.18 -19.88 -16.12
CA GLU A 222 7.35 -20.43 -17.21
C GLU A 222 6.63 -19.33 -17.97
N GLU A 223 6.09 -18.35 -17.25
CA GLU A 223 5.54 -17.12 -17.83
C GLU A 223 6.59 -16.24 -18.52
N GLY A 224 7.88 -16.55 -18.41
CA GLY A 224 8.95 -15.77 -18.99
C GLY A 224 9.12 -14.38 -18.40
N VAL A 225 8.65 -14.15 -17.16
CA VAL A 225 8.73 -12.85 -16.48
C VAL A 225 10.07 -12.64 -15.80
N ILE A 226 10.62 -13.73 -15.22
CA ILE A 226 11.93 -13.74 -14.59
C ILE A 226 12.82 -14.83 -15.18
N GLU A 227 14.12 -14.65 -15.08
CA GLU A 227 15.15 -15.59 -15.53
C GLU A 227 16.08 -15.94 -14.37
N LYS A 228 16.52 -17.20 -14.32
CA LYS A 228 17.52 -17.65 -13.35
C LYS A 228 18.93 -17.33 -13.87
N ILE A 229 19.70 -16.56 -13.10
CA ILE A 229 21.08 -16.15 -13.47
C ILE A 229 22.18 -16.83 -12.64
N GLY A 230 21.80 -17.61 -11.63
CA GLY A 230 22.75 -18.32 -10.77
C GLY A 230 22.04 -19.16 -9.71
N ARG A 231 22.81 -19.71 -8.77
CA ARG A 231 22.24 -20.44 -7.63
C ARG A 231 21.45 -19.45 -6.76
N ASP A 232 20.11 -19.65 -6.71
CA ASP A 232 19.16 -18.77 -5.99
C ASP A 232 19.19 -17.28 -6.38
N LYS A 233 19.67 -16.96 -7.59
CA LYS A 233 19.66 -15.59 -8.13
C LYS A 233 18.77 -15.51 -9.35
N TYR A 234 17.93 -14.51 -9.38
CA TYR A 234 16.94 -14.27 -10.42
C TYR A 234 17.01 -12.80 -10.87
N THR A 235 16.64 -12.55 -12.12
CA THR A 235 16.51 -11.22 -12.71
C THR A 235 15.23 -11.16 -13.52
N LEU A 236 14.78 -9.97 -13.90
CA LEU A 236 13.71 -9.80 -14.87
C LEU A 236 14.16 -10.30 -16.25
N SER A 237 13.23 -10.90 -16.99
CA SER A 237 13.53 -11.46 -18.31
C SER A 237 13.95 -10.36 -19.28
N ARG A 238 15.06 -10.60 -20.00
CA ARG A 238 15.66 -9.66 -20.96
C ARG A 238 14.74 -9.31 -22.12
N GLN A 239 13.82 -10.20 -22.48
CA GLN A 239 12.88 -9.96 -23.58
C GLN A 239 12.04 -8.68 -23.40
N PHE A 240 11.84 -8.22 -22.18
CA PHE A 240 11.09 -7.01 -21.89
C PHE A 240 11.93 -5.71 -21.88
N PHE A 241 13.25 -5.81 -22.10
CA PHE A 241 14.16 -4.66 -22.16
C PHE A 241 14.71 -4.38 -23.57
N GLN A 242 14.28 -5.19 -24.55
CA GLN A 242 14.62 -5.01 -25.97
C GLN A 242 13.71 -4.01 -26.66
#